data_b534095f2ab1e886903013e6c7166ff4
#
_entry.id   b534095f2ab1e886903013e6c7166ff4
#
_cell.length_a   1.000
_cell.length_b   1.000
_cell.length_c   1.000
_cell.angle_alpha   90.00
_cell.angle_beta   90.00
_cell.angle_gamma   90.00
#
_symmetry.space_group_name_H-M   'P 1'
#
loop_
_entity.id
_entity.type
_entity.pdbx_description
1 polymer ?
#
loop_
_entity_poly.entity_id
_entity_poly.type
_entity_poly.pdbx_seq_one_letter_code
_entity_poly.pdbx_strand_id
1 'polypeptide(L)'
;MALYYFGNHPHAKRADGTKINTRAHYDYICRQGLYANMKGKKEDLVFTCSGNLPGWAQDAGEFWDAAEESRRAKGRAYREIRMGLQEELSLDDNIALVEEFLKESGIGKNHAFTYAIHDKEAAYDHDHRNIHCHLMFCEKSIEKDRPLGPDMYFKQYAVNQHGEPCSGYLADRYYQSYYGNAAMRKMWADIVNRKFKELGLDREISEKSLAAQRQDLLNQGRFEEAEKLDRIPAPHLGEAYKNQKVMERIQERVREIDEQTE
;
A
#
# COMPACT_ATOMS: atom_id res chain seq x y z
N MET A 1 8.21 -18.28 0.55
CA MET A 1 7.05 -18.31 1.51
C MET A 1 6.10 -17.19 1.15
N ALA A 2 4.82 -17.48 0.90
CA ALA A 2 3.84 -16.44 0.56
C ALA A 2 3.69 -15.44 1.73
N LEU A 3 3.80 -14.15 1.44
CA LEU A 3 3.82 -13.10 2.44
C LEU A 3 2.56 -12.23 2.36
N TYR A 4 1.80 -12.14 3.45
CA TYR A 4 0.77 -11.13 3.57
C TYR A 4 1.34 -9.85 4.19
N TYR A 5 1.30 -8.77 3.42
CA TYR A 5 1.52 -7.42 3.93
C TYR A 5 0.54 -6.44 3.27
N PHE A 6 -0.16 -5.67 4.09
CA PHE A 6 -1.02 -4.59 3.66
C PHE A 6 -1.00 -3.46 4.69
N GLY A 7 -0.47 -2.32 4.31
CA GLY A 7 -0.43 -1.11 5.12
C GLY A 7 -1.22 0.01 4.46
N ASN A 8 -2.12 0.65 5.19
CA ASN A 8 -2.89 1.80 4.74
C ASN A 8 -2.51 3.02 5.58
N HIS A 9 -1.74 3.93 5.01
CA HIS A 9 -1.09 5.02 5.73
C HIS A 9 -1.59 6.39 5.27
N PRO A 10 -2.13 7.22 6.19
CA PRO A 10 -2.37 8.62 5.90
C PRO A 10 -1.05 9.38 5.96
N HIS A 11 -0.48 9.74 4.82
CA HIS A 11 0.76 10.50 4.79
C HIS A 11 0.53 11.99 5.03
N ALA A 12 0.76 12.45 6.25
CA ALA A 12 0.74 13.85 6.61
C ALA A 12 2.05 14.30 7.28
N LYS A 13 2.62 13.46 8.16
CA LYS A 13 3.83 13.77 8.94
C LYS A 13 4.66 12.51 9.18
N ARG A 14 5.97 12.68 9.31
CA ARG A 14 6.89 11.67 9.84
C ARG A 14 6.73 11.52 11.35
N ALA A 15 7.35 10.51 11.92
CA ALA A 15 7.35 10.26 13.37
C ALA A 15 7.94 11.44 14.18
N ASP A 16 8.89 12.19 13.60
CA ASP A 16 9.50 13.40 14.17
C ASP A 16 8.61 14.67 14.04
N GLY A 17 7.40 14.53 13.49
CA GLY A 17 6.46 15.64 13.28
C GLY A 17 6.74 16.46 12.01
N THR A 18 7.80 16.20 11.26
CA THR A 18 8.07 16.89 9.99
C THR A 18 7.04 16.50 8.94
N LYS A 19 6.65 17.46 8.09
CA LYS A 19 5.70 17.20 7.00
C LYS A 19 6.38 16.36 5.93
N ILE A 20 5.66 15.34 5.45
CA ILE A 20 6.08 14.61 4.25
C ILE A 20 5.70 15.46 3.05
N ASN A 21 6.67 15.81 2.21
CA ASN A 21 6.42 16.49 0.95
C ASN A 21 5.89 15.47 -0.06
N THR A 22 4.75 15.75 -0.67
CA THR A 22 4.04 14.85 -1.59
C THR A 22 4.85 14.58 -2.84
N ARG A 23 5.41 15.63 -3.46
CA ARG A 23 6.25 15.49 -4.65
C ARG A 23 7.52 14.70 -4.35
N ALA A 24 8.20 15.00 -3.26
CA ALA A 24 9.39 14.23 -2.86
C ALA A 24 9.09 12.75 -2.59
N HIS A 25 7.89 12.42 -2.08
CA HIS A 25 7.48 11.03 -1.91
C HIS A 25 7.18 10.34 -3.25
N TYR A 26 6.48 11.02 -4.15
CA TYR A 26 6.28 10.56 -5.52
C TYR A 26 7.63 10.30 -6.23
N ASP A 27 8.54 11.28 -6.20
CA ASP A 27 9.87 11.14 -6.77
C ASP A 27 10.65 9.97 -6.14
N TYR A 28 10.48 9.75 -4.82
CA TYR A 28 11.10 8.63 -4.12
C TYR A 28 10.59 7.28 -4.61
N ILE A 29 9.27 7.08 -4.71
CA ILE A 29 8.72 5.78 -5.14
C ILE A 29 8.96 5.53 -6.63
N CYS A 30 8.93 6.58 -7.46
CA CYS A 30 9.19 6.50 -8.90
C CYS A 30 10.67 6.64 -9.28
N ARG A 31 11.58 6.78 -8.30
CA ARG A 31 13.02 6.97 -8.53
C ARG A 31 13.32 8.10 -9.50
N GLN A 32 12.70 9.25 -9.27
CA GLN A 32 12.83 10.45 -10.08
C GLN A 32 13.49 11.61 -9.30
N GLY A 33 13.75 12.73 -9.96
CA GLY A 33 14.31 13.94 -9.34
C GLY A 33 15.60 13.64 -8.57
N LEU A 34 15.66 14.06 -7.31
CA LEU A 34 16.83 13.83 -6.43
C LEU A 34 17.11 12.34 -6.18
N TYR A 35 16.12 11.47 -6.36
CA TYR A 35 16.23 10.03 -6.12
C TYR A 35 16.64 9.24 -7.37
N ALA A 36 16.67 9.88 -8.55
CA ALA A 36 17.06 9.24 -9.82
C ALA A 36 18.50 8.71 -9.80
N ASN A 37 19.39 9.39 -9.08
CA ASN A 37 20.83 9.08 -9.00
C ASN A 37 21.23 8.29 -7.76
N MET A 38 20.27 7.84 -6.94
CA MET A 38 20.56 7.03 -5.76
C MET A 38 20.90 5.59 -6.19
N LYS A 39 22.22 5.29 -6.25
CA LYS A 39 22.72 3.93 -6.49
C LYS A 39 22.05 2.93 -5.52
N GLY A 40 21.71 1.76 -6.02
CA GLY A 40 21.04 0.70 -5.26
C GLY A 40 19.52 0.91 -5.08
N LYS A 41 19.04 2.15 -5.12
CA LYS A 41 17.59 2.42 -5.02
C LYS A 41 16.91 2.57 -6.38
N LYS A 42 17.65 2.94 -7.41
CA LYS A 42 17.15 3.01 -8.78
C LYS A 42 16.93 1.62 -9.38
N GLU A 43 17.76 0.68 -8.97
CA GLU A 43 17.77 -0.69 -9.49
C GLU A 43 16.64 -1.55 -8.93
N ASP A 44 16.00 -1.12 -7.82
CA ASP A 44 14.88 -1.84 -7.21
C ASP A 44 13.51 -1.50 -7.83
N LEU A 45 13.41 -0.41 -8.58
CA LEU A 45 12.20 -0.03 -9.28
C LEU A 45 12.03 -0.85 -10.56
N VAL A 46 10.96 -1.63 -10.65
CA VAL A 46 10.69 -2.50 -11.79
C VAL A 46 9.47 -2.08 -12.61
N PHE A 47 8.54 -1.32 -12.02
CA PHE A 47 7.36 -0.85 -12.73
C PHE A 47 6.73 0.40 -12.09
N THR A 48 6.17 1.29 -12.91
CA THR A 48 5.34 2.41 -12.45
C THR A 48 4.15 2.64 -13.38
N CYS A 49 3.03 3.03 -12.79
CA CYS A 49 1.84 3.43 -13.55
C CYS A 49 1.09 4.54 -12.81
N SER A 50 0.49 5.45 -13.56
CA SER A 50 -0.41 6.48 -13.03
C SER A 50 -1.70 6.50 -13.81
N GLY A 51 -2.80 6.84 -13.15
CA GLY A 51 -4.10 6.88 -13.80
C GLY A 51 -5.05 7.91 -13.19
N ASN A 52 -6.14 8.15 -13.91
CA ASN A 52 -7.17 9.13 -13.58
C ASN A 52 -6.63 10.54 -13.30
N LEU A 53 -5.55 10.91 -13.97
CA LEU A 53 -5.04 12.28 -13.89
C LEU A 53 -6.04 13.23 -14.56
N PRO A 54 -6.32 14.40 -13.97
CA PRO A 54 -7.17 15.39 -14.60
C PRO A 54 -6.49 15.96 -15.85
N GLY A 55 -7.29 16.40 -16.83
CA GLY A 55 -6.77 16.86 -18.13
C GLY A 55 -5.86 18.10 -18.09
N TRP A 56 -5.78 18.79 -16.97
CA TRP A 56 -4.83 19.90 -16.77
C TRP A 56 -3.43 19.43 -16.35
N ALA A 57 -3.30 18.23 -15.79
CA ALA A 57 -2.00 17.67 -15.42
C ALA A 57 -1.37 16.97 -16.62
N GLN A 58 -0.21 17.43 -17.07
CA GLN A 58 0.54 16.85 -18.20
C GLN A 58 1.10 15.47 -17.81
N ASP A 59 1.48 15.32 -16.53
CA ASP A 59 1.97 14.08 -15.96
C ASP A 59 1.60 13.97 -14.45
N ALA A 60 1.96 12.84 -13.85
CA ALA A 60 1.70 12.61 -12.44
C ALA A 60 2.53 13.53 -11.53
N GLY A 61 3.71 13.96 -11.96
CA GLY A 61 4.55 14.89 -11.21
C GLY A 61 3.84 16.24 -11.02
N GLU A 62 3.29 16.82 -12.10
CA GLU A 62 2.52 18.06 -12.03
C GLU A 62 1.29 17.91 -11.14
N PHE A 63 0.59 16.77 -11.21
CA PHE A 63 -0.54 16.50 -10.33
C PHE A 63 -0.13 16.50 -8.85
N TRP A 64 0.96 15.81 -8.50
CA TRP A 64 1.43 15.72 -7.12
C TRP A 64 2.06 17.02 -6.60
N ASP A 65 2.62 17.86 -7.47
CA ASP A 65 3.03 19.24 -7.14
C ASP A 65 1.82 20.09 -6.76
N ALA A 66 0.79 20.11 -7.59
CA ALA A 66 -0.44 20.86 -7.31
C ALA A 66 -1.13 20.38 -6.02
N ALA A 67 -1.09 19.06 -5.75
CA ALA A 67 -1.61 18.48 -4.51
C ALA A 67 -0.84 18.96 -3.27
N GLU A 68 0.48 19.09 -3.36
CA GLU A 68 1.31 19.62 -2.26
C GLU A 68 1.08 21.11 -2.04
N GLU A 69 1.08 21.91 -3.10
CA GLU A 69 0.86 23.37 -3.03
C GLU A 69 -0.51 23.71 -2.42
N SER A 70 -1.54 22.93 -2.79
CA SER A 70 -2.90 23.13 -2.30
C SER A 70 -3.12 22.58 -0.88
N ARG A 71 -2.14 21.92 -0.29
CA ARG A 71 -2.28 21.22 0.98
C ARG A 71 -2.33 22.21 2.15
N ARG A 72 -3.41 22.15 2.93
CA ARG A 72 -3.55 22.90 4.17
C ARG A 72 -2.55 22.43 5.24
N ALA A 73 -2.31 23.26 6.25
CA ALA A 73 -1.37 22.96 7.34
C ALA A 73 -1.61 21.59 8.03
N LYS A 74 -2.86 21.15 8.16
CA LYS A 74 -3.27 19.86 8.73
C LYS A 74 -3.86 18.90 7.69
N GLY A 75 -3.83 19.27 6.40
CA GLY A 75 -4.39 18.48 5.31
C GLY A 75 -3.46 17.35 4.89
N ARG A 76 -4.06 16.34 4.25
CA ARG A 76 -3.36 15.28 3.54
C ARG A 76 -3.52 15.51 2.05
N ALA A 77 -2.43 15.39 1.30
CA ALA A 77 -2.49 15.47 -0.15
C ALA A 77 -2.83 14.11 -0.77
N TYR A 78 -2.41 13.02 -0.11
CA TYR A 78 -2.61 11.65 -0.57
C TYR A 78 -2.73 10.66 0.58
N ARG A 79 -3.14 9.46 0.24
CA ARG A 79 -3.05 8.25 1.04
C ARG A 79 -2.13 7.27 0.33
N GLU A 80 -1.38 6.50 1.09
CA GLU A 80 -0.55 5.44 0.57
C GLU A 80 -1.04 4.08 1.05
N ILE A 81 -1.22 3.15 0.12
CA ILE A 81 -1.37 1.73 0.39
C ILE A 81 -0.08 1.04 -0.01
N ARG A 82 0.48 0.25 0.89
CA ARG A 82 1.63 -0.62 0.62
C ARG A 82 1.18 -2.06 0.65
N MET A 83 1.50 -2.79 -0.40
CA MET A 83 1.13 -4.19 -0.56
C MET A 83 2.38 -5.04 -0.77
N GLY A 84 2.51 -6.13 -0.01
CA GLY A 84 3.50 -7.16 -0.29
C GLY A 84 3.07 -7.95 -1.53
N LEU A 85 3.96 -8.03 -2.50
CA LEU A 85 3.80 -8.83 -3.71
C LEU A 85 4.47 -10.19 -3.54
N GLN A 86 4.17 -11.12 -4.43
CA GLN A 86 4.56 -12.51 -4.25
C GLN A 86 5.75 -12.87 -5.14
N GLU A 87 6.82 -13.38 -4.53
CA GLU A 87 8.04 -13.79 -5.25
C GLU A 87 7.82 -15.02 -6.14
N GLU A 88 6.79 -15.81 -5.84
CA GLU A 88 6.39 -16.98 -6.62
C GLU A 88 5.72 -16.62 -7.94
N LEU A 89 5.31 -15.35 -8.11
CA LEU A 89 4.61 -14.86 -9.29
C LEU A 89 5.54 -14.08 -10.22
N SER A 90 5.22 -14.11 -11.50
CA SER A 90 5.89 -13.24 -12.48
C SER A 90 5.64 -11.75 -12.18
N LEU A 91 6.44 -10.86 -12.77
CA LEU A 91 6.19 -9.41 -12.68
C LEU A 91 4.81 -9.06 -13.26
N ASP A 92 4.44 -9.64 -14.38
CA ASP A 92 3.15 -9.38 -15.05
C ASP A 92 1.97 -9.84 -14.18
N ASP A 93 2.08 -11.00 -13.51
CA ASP A 93 1.06 -11.45 -12.56
C ASP A 93 0.96 -10.51 -11.35
N ASN A 94 2.09 -10.05 -10.81
CA ASN A 94 2.11 -9.09 -9.71
C ASN A 94 1.52 -7.73 -10.11
N ILE A 95 1.75 -7.26 -11.34
CA ILE A 95 1.09 -6.08 -11.91
C ILE A 95 -0.43 -6.31 -11.98
N ALA A 96 -0.85 -7.46 -12.50
CA ALA A 96 -2.27 -7.82 -12.61
C ALA A 96 -2.98 -7.84 -11.25
N LEU A 97 -2.32 -8.32 -10.17
CA LEU A 97 -2.87 -8.23 -8.81
C LEU A 97 -3.13 -6.78 -8.37
N VAL A 98 -2.20 -5.87 -8.63
CA VAL A 98 -2.36 -4.45 -8.28
C VAL A 98 -3.48 -3.80 -9.08
N GLU A 99 -3.58 -4.10 -10.38
CA GLU A 99 -4.63 -3.58 -11.26
C GLU A 99 -6.02 -4.12 -10.86
N GLU A 100 -6.12 -5.38 -10.47
CA GLU A 100 -7.35 -5.96 -9.94
C GLU A 100 -7.75 -5.29 -8.62
N PHE A 101 -6.80 -5.05 -7.72
CA PHE A 101 -7.05 -4.30 -6.49
C PHE A 101 -7.52 -2.86 -6.77
N LEU A 102 -6.90 -2.14 -7.70
CA LEU A 102 -7.32 -0.80 -8.13
C LEU A 102 -8.77 -0.81 -8.62
N LYS A 103 -9.15 -1.83 -9.40
CA LYS A 103 -10.49 -2.00 -9.94
C LYS A 103 -11.51 -2.30 -8.84
N GLU A 104 -11.25 -3.31 -8.00
CA GLU A 104 -12.19 -3.76 -6.97
C GLU A 104 -12.35 -2.75 -5.83
N SER A 105 -11.28 -2.08 -5.43
CA SER A 105 -11.32 -1.02 -4.41
C SER A 105 -12.02 0.26 -4.88
N GLY A 106 -12.22 0.43 -6.19
CA GLY A 106 -12.76 1.65 -6.78
C GLY A 106 -11.74 2.79 -6.94
N ILE A 107 -10.52 2.65 -6.41
CA ILE A 107 -9.46 3.66 -6.55
C ILE A 107 -9.19 3.91 -8.04
N GLY A 108 -9.01 2.87 -8.83
CA GLY A 108 -8.75 2.96 -10.27
C GLY A 108 -9.88 3.55 -11.09
N LYS A 109 -11.07 3.74 -10.52
CA LYS A 109 -12.22 4.33 -11.21
C LYS A 109 -12.37 5.82 -10.96
N ASN A 110 -12.19 6.26 -9.73
CA ASN A 110 -12.64 7.58 -9.28
C ASN A 110 -11.53 8.45 -8.66
N HIS A 111 -10.33 7.94 -8.51
CA HIS A 111 -9.25 8.66 -7.83
C HIS A 111 -8.02 8.76 -8.70
N ALA A 112 -7.37 9.93 -8.73
CA ALA A 112 -6.04 10.05 -9.31
C ALA A 112 -5.05 9.24 -8.45
N PHE A 113 -4.25 8.40 -9.10
CA PHE A 113 -3.30 7.50 -8.44
C PHE A 113 -1.97 7.40 -9.18
N THR A 114 -0.96 6.99 -8.45
CA THR A 114 0.33 6.51 -8.96
C THR A 114 0.73 5.29 -8.15
N TYR A 115 1.14 4.20 -8.79
CA TYR A 115 1.77 3.11 -8.09
C TYR A 115 3.14 2.77 -8.67
N ALA A 116 4.00 2.25 -7.82
CA ALA A 116 5.34 1.81 -8.15
C ALA A 116 5.59 0.43 -7.51
N ILE A 117 6.14 -0.49 -8.30
CA ILE A 117 6.57 -1.81 -7.84
C ILE A 117 8.08 -1.79 -7.68
N HIS A 118 8.52 -2.18 -6.50
CA HIS A 118 9.92 -2.34 -6.16
C HIS A 118 10.22 -3.81 -5.93
N ASP A 119 11.33 -4.26 -6.47
CA ASP A 119 11.84 -5.61 -6.29
C ASP A 119 13.27 -5.53 -5.77
N LYS A 120 13.48 -5.91 -4.54
CA LYS A 120 14.79 -5.90 -3.89
C LYS A 120 14.98 -7.14 -3.03
N GLU A 121 16.24 -7.41 -2.73
CA GLU A 121 16.62 -8.46 -1.80
C GLU A 121 16.01 -8.23 -0.42
N ALA A 122 15.54 -9.28 0.23
CA ALA A 122 15.02 -9.18 1.58
C ALA A 122 16.17 -8.90 2.56
N ALA A 123 15.90 -8.05 3.56
CA ALA A 123 16.94 -7.52 4.44
C ALA A 123 17.59 -8.58 5.36
N TYR A 124 16.94 -9.72 5.56
CA TYR A 124 17.36 -10.78 6.49
C TYR A 124 17.62 -12.10 5.84
N ASP A 125 16.92 -12.38 4.76
CA ASP A 125 16.98 -13.64 4.06
C ASP A 125 17.33 -13.31 2.62
N HIS A 126 18.62 -13.37 2.32
CA HIS A 126 19.16 -13.01 1.02
C HIS A 126 18.75 -13.99 -0.09
N ASP A 127 18.17 -15.14 0.27
CA ASP A 127 17.61 -16.10 -0.67
C ASP A 127 16.18 -15.72 -1.11
N HIS A 128 15.56 -14.73 -0.42
CA HIS A 128 14.22 -14.24 -0.72
C HIS A 128 14.20 -12.82 -1.24
N ARG A 129 13.13 -12.51 -2.01
CA ARG A 129 12.88 -11.17 -2.55
C ARG A 129 11.83 -10.43 -1.70
N ASN A 130 12.03 -9.13 -1.55
CA ASN A 130 11.04 -8.23 -0.95
C ASN A 130 10.39 -7.40 -2.06
N ILE A 131 9.48 -8.06 -2.77
CA ILE A 131 8.70 -7.40 -3.83
C ILE A 131 7.52 -6.70 -3.18
N HIS A 132 7.33 -5.40 -3.47
CA HIS A 132 6.25 -4.64 -2.86
C HIS A 132 5.78 -3.49 -3.75
N CYS A 133 4.52 -3.14 -3.59
CA CYS A 133 3.89 -2.02 -4.27
C CYS A 133 3.67 -0.85 -3.31
N HIS A 134 4.00 0.35 -3.77
CA HIS A 134 3.58 1.61 -3.20
C HIS A 134 2.46 2.18 -4.08
N LEU A 135 1.26 2.31 -3.55
CA LEU A 135 0.12 2.93 -4.23
C LEU A 135 -0.23 4.25 -3.54
N MET A 136 0.10 5.37 -4.17
CA MET A 136 -0.35 6.70 -3.78
C MET A 136 -1.66 7.03 -4.49
N PHE A 137 -2.66 7.54 -3.78
CA PHE A 137 -3.87 8.06 -4.41
C PHE A 137 -4.45 9.28 -3.68
N CYS A 138 -5.12 10.15 -4.44
CA CYS A 138 -5.83 11.28 -3.89
C CYS A 138 -7.20 10.81 -3.37
N GLU A 139 -7.53 11.13 -2.10
CA GLU A 139 -8.83 10.73 -1.52
C GLU A 139 -10.03 11.47 -2.14
N LYS A 140 -9.80 12.48 -2.99
CA LYS A 140 -10.87 13.20 -3.67
C LYS A 140 -11.44 12.37 -4.82
N SER A 141 -12.77 12.19 -4.80
CA SER A 141 -13.49 11.43 -5.80
C SER A 141 -13.79 12.29 -7.02
N ILE A 142 -13.20 11.96 -8.16
CA ILE A 142 -13.35 12.71 -9.41
C ILE A 142 -14.76 12.52 -9.96
N GLU A 143 -15.42 13.63 -10.26
CA GLU A 143 -16.71 13.67 -10.96
C GLU A 143 -16.45 13.97 -12.44
N LYS A 144 -16.65 12.98 -13.31
CA LYS A 144 -16.33 13.10 -14.74
C LYS A 144 -17.15 14.19 -15.45
N ASP A 145 -18.36 14.41 -14.97
CA ASP A 145 -19.29 15.41 -15.55
C ASP A 145 -19.01 16.83 -15.06
N ARG A 146 -18.11 16.98 -14.08
CA ARG A 146 -17.72 18.27 -13.51
C ARG A 146 -16.18 18.38 -13.43
N PRO A 147 -15.48 18.51 -14.58
CA PRO A 147 -14.03 18.64 -14.57
C PRO A 147 -13.60 19.95 -13.90
N LEU A 148 -12.74 19.85 -12.90
CA LEU A 148 -12.22 20.99 -12.15
C LEU A 148 -10.77 21.27 -12.55
N GLY A 149 -10.44 22.55 -12.72
CA GLY A 149 -9.05 23.00 -12.89
C GLY A 149 -8.22 22.90 -11.61
N PRO A 150 -6.89 23.10 -11.70
CA PRO A 150 -5.98 22.92 -10.57
C PRO A 150 -6.35 23.76 -9.36
N ASP A 151 -6.78 25.01 -9.55
CA ASP A 151 -7.18 25.93 -8.50
C ASP A 151 -8.38 25.45 -7.67
N MET A 152 -9.25 24.65 -8.28
CA MET A 152 -10.48 24.19 -7.66
C MET A 152 -10.42 22.73 -7.20
N TYR A 153 -9.64 21.89 -7.87
CA TYR A 153 -9.56 20.44 -7.63
C TYR A 153 -9.35 20.10 -6.13
N PHE A 154 -8.37 20.76 -5.52
CA PHE A 154 -7.96 20.47 -4.13
C PHE A 154 -8.69 21.32 -3.08
N LYS A 155 -9.53 22.29 -3.48
CA LYS A 155 -10.33 23.06 -2.53
C LYS A 155 -11.26 22.17 -1.71
N GLN A 156 -11.73 22.70 -0.60
CA GLN A 156 -12.75 22.03 0.21
C GLN A 156 -14.04 21.93 -0.61
N TYR A 157 -14.64 20.73 -0.58
CA TYR A 157 -15.96 20.53 -1.17
C TYR A 157 -16.98 21.47 -0.52
N ALA A 158 -17.77 22.13 -1.34
CA ALA A 158 -18.86 22.96 -0.91
C ALA A 158 -20.03 22.86 -1.91
N VAL A 159 -21.23 23.12 -1.41
CA VAL A 159 -22.44 23.24 -2.22
C VAL A 159 -22.99 24.66 -2.13
N ASN A 160 -23.67 25.10 -3.17
CA ASN A 160 -24.38 26.37 -3.19
C ASN A 160 -25.73 26.27 -2.41
N GLN A 161 -26.50 27.36 -2.40
CA GLN A 161 -27.81 27.42 -1.74
C GLN A 161 -28.85 26.44 -2.31
N HIS A 162 -28.63 25.90 -3.51
CA HIS A 162 -29.48 24.91 -4.17
C HIS A 162 -29.01 23.48 -3.95
N GLY A 163 -27.95 23.26 -3.16
CA GLY A 163 -27.36 21.94 -2.91
C GLY A 163 -26.44 21.42 -4.01
N GLU A 164 -26.11 22.25 -5.02
CA GLU A 164 -25.26 21.85 -6.13
C GLU A 164 -23.77 22.06 -5.78
N PRO A 165 -22.89 21.12 -6.19
CA PRO A 165 -21.44 21.25 -5.97
C PRO A 165 -20.88 22.52 -6.61
N CYS A 166 -20.28 23.40 -5.82
CA CYS A 166 -19.71 24.67 -6.28
C CYS A 166 -18.20 24.82 -5.99
N SER A 167 -17.59 23.92 -5.22
CA SER A 167 -16.17 23.95 -4.92
C SER A 167 -15.62 22.56 -4.63
N GLY A 168 -14.41 22.29 -5.11
CA GLY A 168 -13.63 21.07 -4.85
C GLY A 168 -14.35 19.77 -5.20
N TYR A 169 -13.63 18.67 -5.08
CA TYR A 169 -14.23 17.32 -5.07
C TYR A 169 -14.43 16.85 -3.63
N LEU A 170 -15.44 16.00 -3.44
CA LEU A 170 -15.67 15.34 -2.15
C LEU A 170 -14.56 14.33 -1.88
N ALA A 171 -14.03 14.38 -0.65
CA ALA A 171 -13.10 13.35 -0.21
C ALA A 171 -13.86 12.08 0.20
N ASP A 172 -13.49 10.96 -0.37
CA ASP A 172 -14.03 9.66 0.02
C ASP A 172 -13.44 9.24 1.36
N ARG A 173 -14.31 9.16 2.37
CA ARG A 173 -13.92 8.78 3.72
C ARG A 173 -13.88 7.28 3.95
N TYR A 174 -14.34 6.49 2.98
CA TYR A 174 -14.32 5.04 3.07
C TYR A 174 -12.90 4.52 3.35
N TYR A 175 -11.91 5.03 2.60
CA TYR A 175 -10.51 4.58 2.70
C TYR A 175 -9.83 4.90 4.03
N GLN A 176 -10.38 5.81 4.83
CA GLN A 176 -9.88 6.14 6.17
C GLN A 176 -10.69 5.47 7.29
N SER A 177 -11.81 4.85 6.97
CA SER A 177 -12.67 4.20 7.95
C SER A 177 -12.07 2.86 8.41
N TYR A 178 -12.42 2.44 9.62
CA TYR A 178 -12.07 1.11 10.12
C TYR A 178 -12.59 0.00 9.21
N TYR A 179 -13.87 0.11 8.81
CA TYR A 179 -14.51 -0.87 7.93
C TYR A 179 -13.89 -0.92 6.53
N GLY A 180 -13.62 0.23 5.94
CA GLY A 180 -12.95 0.31 4.64
C GLY A 180 -11.55 -0.29 4.68
N ASN A 181 -10.78 -0.02 5.74
CA ASN A 181 -9.47 -0.61 5.91
C ASN A 181 -9.54 -2.14 6.06
N ALA A 182 -10.45 -2.65 6.88
CA ALA A 182 -10.66 -4.09 7.05
C ALA A 182 -11.07 -4.76 5.74
N ALA A 183 -12.00 -4.14 4.99
CA ALA A 183 -12.46 -4.64 3.69
C ALA A 183 -11.32 -4.68 2.66
N MET A 184 -10.51 -3.63 2.57
CA MET A 184 -9.36 -3.60 1.64
C MET A 184 -8.29 -4.63 1.99
N ARG A 185 -8.02 -4.87 3.28
CA ARG A 185 -7.11 -5.91 3.74
C ARG A 185 -7.57 -7.30 3.31
N LYS A 186 -8.86 -7.60 3.51
CA LYS A 186 -9.46 -8.86 3.07
C LYS A 186 -9.45 -8.98 1.55
N MET A 187 -9.85 -7.93 0.83
CA MET A 187 -9.84 -7.88 -0.63
C MET A 187 -8.47 -8.23 -1.19
N TRP A 188 -7.38 -7.66 -0.63
CA TRP A 188 -6.03 -7.97 -1.06
C TRP A 188 -5.69 -9.45 -0.88
N ALA A 189 -6.01 -10.05 0.28
CA ALA A 189 -5.81 -11.48 0.50
C ALA A 189 -6.62 -12.33 -0.50
N ASP A 190 -7.88 -11.99 -0.73
CA ASP A 190 -8.76 -12.72 -1.66
C ASP A 190 -8.23 -12.67 -3.11
N ILE A 191 -7.73 -11.50 -3.57
CA ILE A 191 -7.16 -11.33 -4.91
C ILE A 191 -5.93 -12.23 -5.08
N VAL A 192 -4.99 -12.18 -4.15
CA VAL A 192 -3.77 -13.01 -4.22
C VAL A 192 -4.12 -14.50 -4.18
N ASN A 193 -5.02 -14.92 -3.30
CA ASN A 193 -5.42 -16.31 -3.17
C ASN A 193 -6.16 -16.82 -4.44
N ARG A 194 -6.95 -15.98 -5.09
CA ARG A 194 -7.52 -16.32 -6.42
C ARG A 194 -6.43 -16.60 -7.44
N LYS A 195 -5.41 -15.76 -7.51
CA LYS A 195 -4.28 -15.92 -8.42
C LYS A 195 -3.51 -17.21 -8.12
N PHE A 196 -3.21 -17.51 -6.88
CA PHE A 196 -2.55 -18.76 -6.49
C PHE A 196 -3.36 -19.97 -6.95
N LYS A 197 -4.68 -19.96 -6.75
CA LYS A 197 -5.57 -21.02 -7.19
C LYS A 197 -5.60 -21.17 -8.72
N GLU A 198 -5.66 -20.05 -9.46
CA GLU A 198 -5.61 -20.04 -10.94
C GLU A 198 -4.34 -20.71 -11.47
N LEU A 199 -3.22 -20.49 -10.81
CA LEU A 199 -1.92 -21.05 -11.18
C LEU A 199 -1.65 -22.43 -10.59
N GLY A 200 -2.58 -23.01 -9.82
CA GLY A 200 -2.41 -24.31 -9.17
C GLY A 200 -1.35 -24.32 -8.07
N LEU A 201 -1.04 -23.18 -7.49
CA LEU A 201 -0.09 -23.05 -6.39
C LEU A 201 -0.79 -23.39 -5.07
N ASP A 202 -0.24 -24.36 -4.32
CA ASP A 202 -0.72 -24.74 -2.99
C ASP A 202 -0.20 -23.75 -1.93
N ARG A 203 -0.72 -22.53 -1.99
CA ARG A 203 -0.36 -21.42 -1.10
C ARG A 203 -1.57 -20.58 -0.79
N GLU A 204 -1.58 -20.01 0.41
CA GLU A 204 -2.63 -19.11 0.87
C GLU A 204 -2.03 -18.02 1.76
N ILE A 205 -2.57 -16.81 1.66
CA ILE A 205 -2.27 -15.70 2.58
C ILE A 205 -3.55 -15.26 3.29
N SER A 206 -3.42 -14.68 4.47
CA SER A 206 -4.56 -14.21 5.26
C SER A 206 -4.29 -12.84 5.86
N GLU A 207 -5.31 -11.99 5.88
CA GLU A 207 -5.32 -10.70 6.57
C GLU A 207 -5.46 -10.84 8.09
N LYS A 208 -5.80 -12.04 8.58
CA LYS A 208 -6.03 -12.33 10.00
C LYS A 208 -4.72 -12.54 10.74
N SER A 209 -4.73 -12.24 12.04
CA SER A 209 -3.63 -12.62 12.92
C SER A 209 -3.48 -14.15 13.02
N LEU A 210 -2.29 -14.65 13.35
CA LEU A 210 -2.06 -16.09 13.54
C LEU A 210 -3.06 -16.69 14.55
N ALA A 211 -3.33 -15.97 15.66
CA ALA A 211 -4.30 -16.43 16.66
C ALA A 211 -5.74 -16.54 16.10
N ALA A 212 -6.15 -15.60 15.23
CA ALA A 212 -7.46 -15.66 14.60
C ALA A 212 -7.55 -16.78 13.55
N GLN A 213 -6.48 -16.96 12.74
CA GLN A 213 -6.39 -18.07 11.79
C GLN A 213 -6.43 -19.43 12.51
N ARG A 214 -5.68 -19.57 13.60
CA ARG A 214 -5.68 -20.76 14.46
C ARG A 214 -7.08 -21.07 14.99
N GLN A 215 -7.79 -20.05 15.49
CA GLN A 215 -9.16 -20.24 15.99
C GLN A 215 -10.13 -20.70 14.89
N ASP A 216 -10.00 -20.15 13.68
CA ASP A 216 -10.81 -20.57 12.53
C ASP A 216 -10.57 -22.05 12.20
N LEU A 217 -9.31 -22.50 12.19
CA LEU A 217 -8.94 -23.88 11.93
C LEU A 217 -9.46 -24.83 13.03
N LEU A 218 -9.37 -24.44 14.29
CA LEU A 218 -9.94 -25.20 15.41
C LEU A 218 -11.46 -25.35 15.26
N ASN A 219 -12.16 -24.29 14.87
CA ASN A 219 -13.61 -24.33 14.64
C ASN A 219 -14.00 -25.25 13.47
N GLN A 220 -13.07 -25.44 12.50
CA GLN A 220 -13.25 -26.35 11.38
C GLN A 220 -12.80 -27.81 11.68
N GLY A 221 -12.26 -28.09 12.85
CA GLY A 221 -11.72 -29.39 13.23
C GLY A 221 -10.36 -29.74 12.63
N ARG A 222 -9.66 -28.73 12.08
CA ARG A 222 -8.33 -28.86 11.44
C ARG A 222 -7.22 -28.65 12.48
N PHE A 223 -7.12 -29.59 13.44
CA PHE A 223 -6.26 -29.44 14.63
C PHE A 223 -4.77 -29.40 14.29
N GLU A 224 -4.29 -30.28 13.41
CA GLU A 224 -2.88 -30.33 13.01
C GLU A 224 -2.40 -29.03 12.36
N GLU A 225 -3.25 -28.41 11.54
CA GLU A 225 -2.94 -27.15 10.91
C GLU A 225 -3.02 -25.97 11.90
N ALA A 226 -3.95 -26.04 12.84
CA ALA A 226 -4.04 -25.04 13.90
C ALA A 226 -2.79 -25.05 14.80
N GLU A 227 -2.21 -26.23 15.07
CA GLU A 227 -0.99 -26.38 15.86
C GLU A 227 0.21 -25.68 15.20
N LYS A 228 0.35 -25.78 13.88
CA LYS A 228 1.40 -25.06 13.12
C LYS A 228 1.32 -23.53 13.24
N LEU A 229 0.15 -22.99 13.58
CA LEU A 229 -0.05 -21.56 13.81
C LEU A 229 0.11 -21.14 15.27
N ASP A 230 0.33 -22.09 16.18
CA ASP A 230 0.59 -21.80 17.60
C ASP A 230 2.07 -21.42 17.81
N ARG A 231 2.45 -20.34 17.18
CA ARG A 231 3.80 -19.80 17.21
C ARG A 231 3.79 -18.29 17.39
N ILE A 232 4.91 -17.77 17.82
CA ILE A 232 5.12 -16.33 17.93
C ILE A 232 5.13 -15.68 16.53
N PRO A 233 4.35 -14.60 16.30
CA PRO A 233 4.41 -13.89 15.05
C PRO A 233 5.81 -13.34 14.77
N ALA A 234 6.29 -13.48 13.53
CA ALA A 234 7.54 -12.87 13.12
C ALA A 234 7.52 -11.35 13.37
N PRO A 235 8.60 -10.77 13.90
CA PRO A 235 8.65 -9.34 14.18
C PRO A 235 8.61 -8.52 12.90
N HIS A 236 7.82 -7.43 12.92
CA HIS A 236 7.79 -6.48 11.82
C HIS A 236 8.99 -5.55 11.92
N LEU A 237 9.94 -5.67 10.99
CA LEU A 237 11.22 -4.99 11.05
C LEU A 237 11.12 -3.47 10.85
N GLY A 238 10.28 -3.01 9.92
CA GLY A 238 10.17 -1.60 9.58
C GLY A 238 11.55 -0.96 9.38
N GLU A 239 11.74 0.29 9.83
CA GLU A 239 13.06 0.95 9.85
C GLU A 239 13.91 0.58 11.08
N ALA A 240 13.40 -0.25 11.97
CA ALA A 240 14.05 -0.66 13.21
C ALA A 240 15.36 -1.43 12.99
N TYR A 241 15.54 -2.02 11.79
CA TYR A 241 16.78 -2.70 11.41
C TYR A 241 18.03 -1.78 11.45
N LYS A 242 17.85 -0.46 11.43
CA LYS A 242 18.94 0.52 11.56
C LYS A 242 19.45 0.67 13.01
N ASN A 243 18.74 0.11 13.98
CA ASN A 243 19.09 0.19 15.40
C ASN A 243 19.61 -1.16 15.90
N GLN A 244 20.91 -1.24 16.18
CA GLN A 244 21.58 -2.47 16.58
C GLN A 244 20.90 -3.18 17.79
N LYS A 245 20.47 -2.43 18.82
CA LYS A 245 19.79 -3.01 19.99
C LYS A 245 18.41 -3.59 19.65
N VAL A 246 17.72 -2.98 18.70
CA VAL A 246 16.43 -3.49 18.20
C VAL A 246 16.69 -4.76 17.38
N MET A 247 17.79 -4.78 16.61
CA MET A 247 18.20 -5.92 15.82
C MET A 247 18.55 -7.14 16.66
N GLU A 248 19.32 -6.95 17.73
CA GLU A 248 19.66 -8.02 18.66
C GLU A 248 18.40 -8.69 19.26
N ARG A 249 17.41 -7.88 19.68
CA ARG A 249 16.10 -8.38 20.15
C ARG A 249 15.31 -9.12 19.07
N ILE A 250 15.39 -8.68 17.85
CA ILE A 250 14.70 -9.30 16.71
C ILE A 250 15.35 -10.65 16.39
N GLN A 251 16.67 -10.72 16.37
CA GLN A 251 17.42 -11.97 16.15
C GLN A 251 17.17 -12.99 17.28
N GLU A 252 17.06 -12.52 18.52
CA GLU A 252 16.67 -13.36 19.65
C GLU A 252 15.26 -13.91 19.47
N ARG A 253 14.32 -13.05 19.03
CA ARG A 253 12.94 -13.44 18.76
C ARG A 253 12.79 -14.39 17.58
N VAL A 254 13.58 -14.23 16.51
CA VAL A 254 13.61 -15.17 15.37
C VAL A 254 14.10 -16.53 15.85
N ARG A 255 15.17 -16.61 16.64
CA ARG A 255 15.63 -17.87 17.24
C ARG A 255 14.57 -18.57 18.07
N GLU A 256 13.83 -17.82 18.90
CA GLU A 256 12.72 -18.39 19.69
C GLU A 256 11.62 -18.98 18.78
N ILE A 257 11.37 -18.38 17.60
CA ILE A 257 10.39 -18.87 16.62
C ILE A 257 10.91 -20.16 15.97
N ASP A 258 12.17 -20.18 15.56
CA ASP A 258 12.78 -21.34 14.91
C ASP A 258 12.81 -22.55 15.84
N GLU A 259 13.17 -22.33 17.12
CA GLU A 259 13.14 -23.37 18.16
C GLU A 259 11.73 -23.93 18.47
N GLN A 260 10.66 -23.16 18.17
CA GLN A 260 9.26 -23.61 18.32
C GLN A 260 8.72 -24.32 17.07
N THR A 261 9.45 -24.26 15.95
CA THR A 261 9.00 -24.79 14.67
C THR A 261 9.71 -26.09 14.29
N GLU A 262 10.81 -26.42 14.98
CA GLU A 262 11.46 -27.74 14.96
C GLU A 262 10.74 -28.76 15.87
#